data_eada1aa59cf613088bb4af6029e0f11a
#
_entry.id   eada1aa59cf613088bb4af6029e0f11a
#
_cell.length_a   1.000
_cell.length_b   1.000
_cell.length_c   1.000
_cell.angle_alpha   90.00
_cell.angle_beta   90.00
_cell.angle_gamma   90.00
#
_symmetry.space_group_name_H-M   'P 1'
#
loop_
_entity.id
_entity.type
_entity.pdbx_description
1 polymer ?
#
loop_
_entity_poly.entity_id
_entity_poly.type
_entity_poly.pdbx_seq_one_letter_code
_entity_poly.pdbx_strand_id
1 'polypeptide(L)'
;MPDRYFDEIELGQKWVTKGRTITEADVVNFAYLSSDWHSIHTDGEYAAQTSFGQRIAHGFLVLSVATGMVPATRETVLALYGLDRVRFVAPVFIGDTVHLEMEAIDKKERDDGTGVMGFDFRMVNQRDEPVIVCVYRLWMNKRPASGKEGHDA
;
A
#
# COMPACT_ATOMS: atom_id res chain seq x y z
N MET A 1 0.55 -14.61 -0.01
CA MET A 1 0.31 -13.44 -0.86
C MET A 1 -1.18 -13.26 -1.04
N PRO A 2 -1.76 -12.06 -1.16
CA PRO A 2 -3.19 -11.88 -1.42
C PRO A 2 -3.62 -12.29 -2.85
N ASP A 3 -2.83 -13.12 -3.52
CA ASP A 3 -3.24 -13.97 -4.63
C ASP A 3 -4.09 -15.19 -4.17
N ARG A 4 -4.41 -15.25 -2.86
CA ARG A 4 -5.27 -16.25 -2.25
C ARG A 4 -6.66 -15.70 -2.01
N TYR A 5 -7.64 -16.59 -1.98
CA TYR A 5 -9.01 -16.25 -1.60
C TYR A 5 -9.11 -15.92 -0.12
N PHE A 6 -10.15 -15.17 0.26
CA PHE A 6 -10.40 -14.72 1.63
C PHE A 6 -10.32 -15.86 2.66
N ASP A 7 -10.92 -17.00 2.36
CA ASP A 7 -11.01 -18.18 3.24
C ASP A 7 -9.67 -18.91 3.41
N GLU A 8 -8.71 -18.70 2.50
CA GLU A 8 -7.39 -19.32 2.50
C GLU A 8 -6.33 -18.53 3.28
N ILE A 9 -6.62 -17.29 3.64
CA ILE A 9 -5.71 -16.47 4.43
C ILE A 9 -5.94 -16.73 5.92
N GLU A 10 -4.88 -17.07 6.63
CA GLU A 10 -4.90 -17.26 8.08
C GLU A 10 -4.44 -15.98 8.80
N LEU A 11 -5.01 -15.71 9.97
CA LEU A 11 -4.55 -14.61 10.83
C LEU A 11 -3.10 -14.86 11.27
N GLY A 12 -2.29 -13.80 11.31
CA GLY A 12 -0.86 -13.87 11.60
C GLY A 12 0.01 -14.21 10.39
N GLN A 13 -0.56 -14.52 9.24
CA GLN A 13 0.20 -14.75 8.01
C GLN A 13 0.85 -13.45 7.53
N LYS A 14 2.13 -13.53 7.13
CA LYS A 14 2.97 -12.37 6.77
C LYS A 14 3.41 -12.41 5.33
N TRP A 15 3.60 -11.22 4.76
CA TRP A 15 4.14 -11.00 3.43
C TRP A 15 5.11 -9.84 3.43
N VAL A 16 6.16 -9.96 2.62
CA VAL A 16 7.13 -8.90 2.34
C VAL A 16 7.30 -8.82 0.83
N THR A 17 7.24 -7.61 0.29
CA THR A 17 7.39 -7.38 -1.15
C THR A 17 8.84 -7.11 -1.54
N LYS A 18 9.09 -7.09 -2.85
CA LYS A 18 10.35 -6.53 -3.38
C LYS A 18 10.39 -5.03 -3.12
N GLY A 19 11.60 -4.47 -3.05
CA GLY A 19 11.82 -3.04 -2.93
C GLY A 19 11.50 -2.27 -4.21
N ARG A 20 11.08 -1.00 -4.05
CA ARG A 20 10.92 -0.02 -5.12
C ARG A 20 11.56 1.30 -4.72
N THR A 21 12.44 1.85 -5.57
CA THR A 21 13.04 3.16 -5.36
C THR A 21 12.07 4.28 -5.77
N ILE A 22 11.92 5.27 -4.90
CA ILE A 22 11.16 6.50 -5.17
C ILE A 22 12.06 7.45 -5.96
N THR A 23 11.65 7.81 -7.15
CA THR A 23 12.45 8.61 -8.08
C THR A 23 11.98 10.07 -8.15
N GLU A 24 12.83 10.96 -8.70
CA GLU A 24 12.43 12.34 -9.05
C GLU A 24 11.19 12.36 -9.94
N ALA A 25 11.14 11.46 -10.92
CA ALA A 25 10.00 11.37 -11.85
C ALA A 25 8.68 11.03 -11.12
N ASP A 26 8.73 10.17 -10.09
CA ASP A 26 7.55 9.85 -9.27
C ASP A 26 7.00 11.11 -8.60
N VAL A 27 7.88 11.90 -7.98
CA VAL A 27 7.50 13.13 -7.26
C VAL A 27 6.90 14.17 -8.21
N VAL A 28 7.56 14.42 -9.35
CA VAL A 28 7.07 15.39 -10.35
C VAL A 28 5.73 14.96 -10.94
N ASN A 29 5.60 13.70 -11.34
CA ASN A 29 4.34 13.18 -11.90
C ASN A 29 3.21 13.22 -10.87
N PHE A 30 3.49 12.93 -9.59
CA PHE A 30 2.48 13.02 -8.55
C PHE A 30 2.07 14.46 -8.25
N ALA A 31 3.00 15.42 -8.26
CA ALA A 31 2.69 16.84 -8.15
C ALA A 31 1.75 17.30 -9.28
N TYR A 32 1.97 16.85 -10.51
CA TYR A 32 1.06 17.11 -11.64
C TYR A 32 -0.32 16.51 -11.43
N LEU A 33 -0.37 15.24 -11.00
CA LEU A 33 -1.63 14.52 -10.81
C LEU A 33 -2.48 15.12 -9.69
N SER A 34 -1.83 15.46 -8.57
CA SER A 34 -2.50 15.93 -7.35
C SER A 34 -2.67 17.45 -7.29
N SER A 35 -1.93 18.19 -8.10
CA SER A 35 -1.74 19.65 -7.99
C SER A 35 -1.09 20.08 -6.64
N ASP A 36 -0.43 19.20 -5.95
CA ASP A 36 0.32 19.48 -4.73
C ASP A 36 1.76 19.85 -5.07
N TRP A 37 1.97 21.14 -5.31
CA TRP A 37 3.26 21.76 -5.62
C TRP A 37 3.91 22.40 -4.39
N HIS A 38 3.62 21.91 -3.19
CA HIS A 38 4.22 22.44 -1.98
C HIS A 38 5.76 22.41 -2.07
N SER A 39 6.40 23.52 -1.67
CA SER A 39 7.86 23.73 -1.83
C SER A 39 8.71 22.63 -1.18
N ILE A 40 8.20 21.97 -0.14
CA ILE A 40 8.93 20.87 0.52
C ILE A 40 9.17 19.68 -0.43
N HIS A 41 8.36 19.53 -1.48
CA HIS A 41 8.48 18.48 -2.48
C HIS A 41 9.22 18.94 -3.74
N THR A 42 9.17 20.24 -4.06
CA THR A 42 9.52 20.75 -5.39
C THR A 42 10.66 21.77 -5.39
N ASP A 43 10.96 22.39 -4.25
CA ASP A 43 12.01 23.42 -4.11
C ASP A 43 13.13 22.92 -3.18
N GLY A 44 14.31 22.66 -3.77
CA GLY A 44 15.46 22.16 -3.03
C GLY A 44 16.04 23.18 -2.04
N GLU A 45 16.04 24.47 -2.39
CA GLU A 45 16.55 25.53 -1.53
C GLU A 45 15.64 25.74 -0.31
N TYR A 46 14.33 25.75 -0.53
CA TYR A 46 13.37 25.79 0.56
C TYR A 46 13.49 24.56 1.48
N ALA A 47 13.51 23.36 0.90
CA ALA A 47 13.55 22.11 1.65
C ALA A 47 14.82 21.96 2.48
N ALA A 48 15.98 22.48 1.99
CA ALA A 48 17.25 22.49 2.70
C ALA A 48 17.21 23.31 4.01
N GLN A 49 16.30 24.27 4.11
CA GLN A 49 16.14 25.13 5.30
C GLN A 49 15.14 24.54 6.31
N THR A 50 14.45 23.43 5.97
CA THR A 50 13.52 22.74 6.87
C THR A 50 14.22 21.71 7.74
N SER A 51 13.52 21.15 8.71
CA SER A 51 14.02 20.04 9.53
C SER A 51 14.35 18.77 8.74
N PHE A 52 13.89 18.67 7.49
CA PHE A 52 14.18 17.52 6.62
C PHE A 52 15.53 17.67 5.89
N GLY A 53 16.05 18.89 5.72
CA GLY A 53 17.33 19.18 5.08
C GLY A 53 17.37 18.93 3.57
N GLN A 54 16.34 18.36 2.98
CA GLN A 54 16.19 18.10 1.55
C GLN A 54 14.73 17.83 1.19
N ARG A 55 14.41 17.79 -0.12
CA ARG A 55 13.05 17.47 -0.57
C ARG A 55 12.63 16.07 -0.16
N ILE A 56 11.37 15.93 0.22
CA ILE A 56 10.75 14.65 0.56
C ILE A 56 9.66 14.31 -0.45
N ALA A 57 9.37 13.02 -0.61
CA ALA A 57 8.24 12.55 -1.40
C ALA A 57 6.91 12.90 -0.72
N HIS A 58 5.86 13.12 -1.50
CA HIS A 58 4.50 13.27 -0.96
C HIS A 58 4.08 11.99 -0.22
N GLY A 59 3.50 12.13 0.95
CA GLY A 59 3.05 10.96 1.71
C GLY A 59 2.05 10.10 0.93
N PHE A 60 1.10 10.75 0.23
CA PHE A 60 0.12 10.04 -0.62
C PHE A 60 0.74 9.40 -1.87
N LEU A 61 1.82 9.95 -2.42
CA LEU A 61 2.59 9.26 -3.46
C LEU A 61 3.11 7.92 -2.93
N VAL A 62 3.80 7.94 -1.78
CA VAL A 62 4.38 6.73 -1.19
C VAL A 62 3.29 5.73 -0.82
N LEU A 63 2.15 6.18 -0.29
CA LEU A 63 1.00 5.33 -0.02
C LEU A 63 0.42 4.72 -1.30
N SER A 64 0.32 5.49 -2.39
CA SER A 64 -0.14 4.99 -3.69
C SER A 64 0.81 3.94 -4.28
N VAL A 65 2.13 4.15 -4.12
CA VAL A 65 3.15 3.14 -4.48
C VAL A 65 2.94 1.87 -3.67
N ALA A 66 2.71 1.99 -2.36
CA ALA A 66 2.47 0.86 -1.48
C ALA A 66 1.25 0.03 -1.91
N THR A 67 0.15 0.68 -2.30
CA THR A 67 -1.05 -0.03 -2.79
C THR A 67 -0.77 -0.80 -4.08
N GLY A 68 0.08 -0.27 -4.96
CA GLY A 68 0.53 -0.95 -6.19
C GLY A 68 1.46 -2.14 -5.93
N MET A 69 2.06 -2.23 -4.75
CA MET A 69 2.91 -3.36 -4.35
C MET A 69 2.11 -4.52 -3.73
N VAL A 70 0.85 -4.28 -3.34
CA VAL A 70 -0.04 -5.34 -2.84
C VAL A 70 -0.32 -6.32 -3.99
N PRO A 71 0.07 -7.59 -3.88
CA PRO A 71 -0.16 -8.57 -4.93
C PRO A 71 -1.64 -9.01 -4.90
N ALA A 72 -2.47 -8.25 -5.58
CA ALA A 72 -3.89 -8.52 -5.75
C ALA A 72 -4.15 -9.12 -7.13
N THR A 73 -4.98 -10.16 -7.19
CA THR A 73 -5.50 -10.67 -8.46
C THR A 73 -6.97 -10.30 -8.58
N ARG A 74 -7.44 -10.22 -9.81
CA ARG A 74 -8.85 -9.93 -10.14
C ARG A 74 -9.81 -10.94 -9.52
N GLU A 75 -9.38 -12.19 -9.36
CA GLU A 75 -10.18 -13.28 -8.84
C GLU A 75 -10.31 -13.21 -7.32
N THR A 76 -9.30 -12.70 -6.62
CA THR A 76 -9.22 -12.74 -5.16
C THR A 76 -9.60 -11.43 -4.48
N VAL A 77 -9.28 -10.28 -5.09
CA VAL A 77 -9.53 -8.94 -4.53
C VAL A 77 -10.54 -8.19 -5.37
N LEU A 78 -11.66 -7.81 -4.76
CA LEU A 78 -12.70 -7.00 -5.40
C LEU A 78 -12.36 -5.52 -5.38
N ALA A 79 -11.93 -5.02 -4.21
CA ALA A 79 -11.59 -3.62 -4.05
C ALA A 79 -10.78 -3.34 -2.78
N LEU A 80 -10.12 -2.18 -2.75
CA LEU A 80 -9.71 -1.54 -1.50
C LEU A 80 -10.98 -1.14 -0.74
N TYR A 81 -11.17 -1.71 0.46
CA TYR A 81 -12.33 -1.42 1.30
C TYR A 81 -12.12 -0.17 2.17
N GLY A 82 -10.89 0.02 2.67
CA GLY A 82 -10.59 1.17 3.49
C GLY A 82 -9.17 1.14 4.08
N LEU A 83 -8.83 2.27 4.67
CA LEU A 83 -7.58 2.48 5.39
C LEU A 83 -7.91 3.07 6.76
N ASP A 84 -7.51 2.39 7.84
CA ASP A 84 -7.71 2.89 9.18
C ASP A 84 -6.37 3.36 9.77
N ARG A 85 -6.41 4.45 10.53
CA ARG A 85 -5.28 4.95 11.31
C ARG A 85 -3.99 5.15 10.50
N VAL A 86 -4.10 5.70 9.29
CA VAL A 86 -2.94 6.04 8.46
C VAL A 86 -2.06 7.05 9.20
N ARG A 87 -0.76 6.76 9.28
CA ARG A 87 0.26 7.66 9.81
C ARG A 87 1.49 7.64 8.91
N PHE A 88 1.99 8.83 8.60
CA PHE A 88 3.28 9.05 7.96
C PHE A 88 4.28 9.30 9.08
N VAL A 89 5.03 8.27 9.47
CA VAL A 89 5.82 8.26 10.70
C VAL A 89 7.28 8.69 10.48
N ALA A 90 7.75 8.64 9.23
CA ALA A 90 9.05 9.17 8.84
C ALA A 90 9.00 9.69 7.39
N PRO A 91 9.87 10.65 7.01
CA PRO A 91 9.96 11.12 5.63
C PRO A 91 10.53 10.04 4.72
N VAL A 92 10.09 10.06 3.45
CA VAL A 92 10.72 9.30 2.36
C VAL A 92 11.42 10.31 1.46
N PHE A 93 12.72 10.13 1.27
CA PHE A 93 13.53 10.98 0.41
C PHE A 93 13.55 10.45 -1.02
N ILE A 94 13.79 11.34 -1.97
CA ILE A 94 14.03 10.95 -3.37
C ILE A 94 15.30 10.10 -3.41
N GLY A 95 15.19 8.89 -3.98
CA GLY A 95 16.25 7.89 -3.98
C GLY A 95 16.10 6.82 -2.90
N ASP A 96 15.24 7.00 -1.90
CA ASP A 96 14.94 5.93 -0.94
C ASP A 96 14.27 4.75 -1.64
N THR A 97 14.67 3.55 -1.21
CA THR A 97 14.03 2.30 -1.65
C THR A 97 13.12 1.78 -0.55
N VAL A 98 11.86 1.61 -0.87
CA VAL A 98 10.83 1.16 0.07
C VAL A 98 10.31 -0.21 -0.30
N HIS A 99 9.89 -0.98 0.69
CA HIS A 99 9.18 -2.24 0.52
C HIS A 99 7.97 -2.29 1.46
N LEU A 100 7.03 -3.17 1.16
CA LEU A 100 5.82 -3.35 1.94
C LEU A 100 5.91 -4.62 2.78
N GLU A 101 5.61 -4.49 4.07
CA GLU A 101 5.36 -5.58 5.00
C GLU A 101 3.88 -5.61 5.36
N MET A 102 3.28 -6.78 5.34
CA MET A 102 1.88 -6.99 5.70
C MET A 102 1.72 -8.19 6.62
N GLU A 103 0.78 -8.09 7.56
CA GLU A 103 0.34 -9.21 8.39
C GLU A 103 -1.20 -9.24 8.45
N ALA A 104 -1.82 -10.40 8.23
CA ALA A 104 -3.27 -10.56 8.36
C ALA A 104 -3.67 -10.51 9.84
N ILE A 105 -4.48 -9.51 10.24
CA ILE A 105 -4.82 -9.25 11.65
C ILE A 105 -6.31 -9.32 11.97
N ASP A 106 -7.17 -9.22 10.95
CA ASP A 106 -8.62 -9.14 11.13
C ASP A 106 -9.34 -9.75 9.93
N LYS A 107 -10.41 -10.48 10.21
CA LYS A 107 -11.15 -11.24 9.21
C LYS A 107 -12.63 -11.16 9.49
N LYS A 108 -13.38 -10.50 8.61
CA LYS A 108 -14.83 -10.34 8.72
C LYS A 108 -15.55 -10.95 7.53
N GLU A 109 -16.26 -12.05 7.77
CA GLU A 109 -17.11 -12.69 6.75
C GLU A 109 -18.31 -11.85 6.39
N ARG A 110 -18.81 -12.06 5.17
CA ARG A 110 -20.06 -11.50 4.64
C ARG A 110 -20.93 -12.63 4.09
N ASP A 111 -22.23 -12.42 4.06
CA ASP A 111 -23.23 -13.43 3.63
C ASP A 111 -23.30 -13.60 2.10
N ASP A 112 -22.60 -12.74 1.34
CA ASP A 112 -22.62 -12.67 -0.11
C ASP A 112 -21.48 -13.47 -0.79
N GLY A 113 -20.83 -14.38 -0.08
CA GLY A 113 -19.70 -15.15 -0.60
C GLY A 113 -18.37 -14.37 -0.63
N THR A 114 -18.31 -13.23 0.06
CA THR A 114 -17.12 -12.40 0.19
C THR A 114 -16.70 -12.21 1.64
N GLY A 115 -15.64 -11.46 1.87
CA GLY A 115 -15.22 -11.02 3.19
C GLY A 115 -14.33 -9.78 3.14
N VAL A 116 -14.15 -9.15 4.30
CA VAL A 116 -13.21 -8.04 4.47
C VAL A 116 -12.04 -8.53 5.31
N MET A 117 -10.85 -8.49 4.73
CA MET A 117 -9.58 -8.83 5.39
C MET A 117 -8.88 -7.55 5.82
N GLY A 118 -8.46 -7.49 7.08
CA GLY A 118 -7.62 -6.42 7.62
C GLY A 118 -6.16 -6.87 7.75
N PHE A 119 -5.26 -5.98 7.34
CA PHE A 119 -3.82 -6.20 7.43
C PHE A 119 -3.16 -5.10 8.26
N ASP A 120 -2.26 -5.45 9.20
CA ASP A 120 -1.22 -4.52 9.63
C ASP A 120 -0.32 -4.25 8.43
N PHE A 121 -0.21 -3.00 8.04
CA PHE A 121 0.41 -2.59 6.80
C PHE A 121 1.51 -1.58 7.12
N ARG A 122 2.73 -1.91 6.74
CA ARG A 122 3.92 -1.12 6.99
C ARG A 122 4.69 -0.92 5.71
N MET A 123 4.89 0.32 5.31
CA MET A 123 5.89 0.67 4.32
C MET A 123 7.20 0.96 5.04
N VAL A 124 8.27 0.27 4.64
CA VAL A 124 9.58 0.30 5.30
C VAL A 124 10.64 0.74 4.28
N ASN A 125 11.58 1.60 4.71
CA ASN A 125 12.68 2.04 3.84
C ASN A 125 13.87 1.07 3.89
N GLN A 126 14.94 1.38 3.14
CA GLN A 126 16.16 0.56 3.06
C GLN A 126 16.98 0.52 4.36
N ARG A 127 16.60 1.28 5.38
CA ARG A 127 17.23 1.28 6.72
C ARG A 127 16.39 0.50 7.75
N ASP A 128 15.40 -0.27 7.29
CA ASP A 128 14.42 -0.98 8.12
C ASP A 128 13.57 -0.05 9.02
N GLU A 129 13.39 1.20 8.61
CA GLU A 129 12.57 2.18 9.33
C GLU A 129 11.16 2.23 8.71
N PRO A 130 10.10 2.10 9.52
CA PRO A 130 8.74 2.29 9.03
C PRO A 130 8.51 3.76 8.65
N VAL A 131 7.98 3.98 7.46
CA VAL A 131 7.69 5.33 6.93
C VAL A 131 6.18 5.60 6.85
N ILE A 132 5.38 4.54 6.61
CA ILE A 132 3.90 4.59 6.68
C ILE A 132 3.44 3.37 7.47
N VAL A 133 2.45 3.57 8.33
CA VAL A 133 1.74 2.50 9.03
C VAL A 133 0.24 2.73 8.95
N CYS A 134 -0.54 1.67 8.75
CA CYS A 134 -2.00 1.71 8.79
C CYS A 134 -2.60 0.32 8.98
N VAL A 135 -3.92 0.24 9.16
CA VAL A 135 -4.67 -0.99 8.89
C VAL A 135 -5.24 -0.89 7.48
N TYR A 136 -4.80 -1.79 6.61
CA TYR A 136 -5.21 -1.86 5.21
C TYR A 136 -6.31 -2.91 5.06
N ARG A 137 -7.49 -2.53 4.55
CA ARG A 137 -8.63 -3.42 4.42
C ARG A 137 -8.93 -3.71 2.96
N LEU A 138 -8.99 -5.00 2.63
CA LEU A 138 -9.38 -5.49 1.31
C LEU A 138 -10.73 -6.17 1.37
N TRP A 139 -11.57 -5.87 0.40
CA TRP A 139 -12.77 -6.64 0.10
C TRP A 139 -12.40 -7.76 -0.87
N MET A 140 -12.61 -9.01 -0.46
CA MET A 140 -12.07 -10.19 -1.13
C MET A 140 -13.14 -11.24 -1.39
N ASN A 141 -12.96 -12.00 -2.46
CA ASN A 141 -13.77 -13.17 -2.76
C ASN A 141 -13.37 -14.36 -1.88
N LYS A 142 -14.33 -15.18 -1.49
CA LYS A 142 -14.10 -16.56 -1.06
C LYS A 142 -13.86 -17.45 -2.27
N ARG A 143 -13.17 -18.57 -2.09
CA ARG A 143 -13.01 -19.56 -3.15
C ARG A 143 -14.37 -20.04 -3.64
N PRO A 144 -14.63 -20.03 -4.96
CA PRO A 144 -15.86 -20.61 -5.50
C PRO A 144 -16.00 -22.09 -5.09
N ALA A 145 -17.19 -22.50 -4.66
CA ALA A 145 -17.46 -23.92 -4.45
C ALA A 145 -17.19 -24.66 -5.76
N SER A 146 -16.39 -25.74 -5.71
CA SER A 146 -16.08 -26.58 -6.88
C SER A 146 -17.36 -27.01 -7.59
N GLY A 147 -17.67 -26.40 -8.75
CA GLY A 147 -18.90 -26.69 -9.52
C GLY A 147 -19.43 -25.55 -10.39
N LYS A 148 -18.81 -24.37 -10.37
CA LYS A 148 -19.15 -23.29 -11.32
C LYS A 148 -17.91 -22.77 -12.03
N GLU A 149 -17.39 -23.55 -12.98
CA GLU A 149 -16.62 -22.98 -14.07
C GLU A 149 -17.59 -22.11 -14.89
N GLY A 150 -17.54 -20.82 -14.67
CA GLY A 150 -18.26 -19.85 -15.48
C GLY A 150 -17.67 -19.83 -16.88
N HIS A 151 -18.28 -20.58 -17.77
CA HIS A 151 -18.24 -20.32 -19.20
C HIS A 151 -19.03 -19.02 -19.39
N ASP A 152 -18.34 -17.92 -19.60
CA ASP A 152 -18.92 -16.80 -20.36
C ASP A 152 -17.84 -16.21 -21.25
N ALA A 153 -18.14 -16.28 -22.52
CA ALA A 153 -17.41 -15.89 -23.72
C ALA A 153 -17.20 -14.36 -23.80
#